data_d6f4d873c7fc9b7eb39863bc41012c6d
#
_entry.id   d6f4d873c7fc9b7eb39863bc41012c6d
#
_cell.length_a   1.000
_cell.length_b   1.000
_cell.length_c   1.000
_cell.angle_alpha   90.00
_cell.angle_beta   90.00
_cell.angle_gamma   90.00
#
_symmetry.space_group_name_H-M   'P 1'
#
loop_
_entity.id
_entity.type
_entity.pdbx_description
1 polymer ?
#
loop_
_entity_poly.entity_id
_entity_poly.type
_entity_poly.pdbx_seq_one_letter_code
_entity_poly.pdbx_strand_id
1 'polypeptide(L)'
;VGGGKTNANDTQVRALDDAYRFDPQTNQWQQLATRAPRGLVGTVATTLDGSQAVLLGGVNKAIFDGYFTDLASAGSDEVRKNAVINAYFNQAPADYFYNRDVLIYDPQKNQWKSGGLLPFLGTAGSAISRMDNRLILINGEIKPGLRTAAVWQGLMQGNVLEWQPQPDLIGAETGSAQEGLAGAFSGISHKTVLVAGGANFPGAWKQFNRGHLYAHQGLEKQWHQQVYALVDNQWRIAGKLPQPLGYGVSIQGPDKVILIGGETTGGTATSAVTQLSWQGGKLHIE
;
A
#
# COMPACT_ATOMS: atom_id res chain seq x y z
N VAL A 1 -7.32 -5.66 7.99
CA VAL A 1 -5.90 -5.90 8.36
C VAL A 1 -5.43 -7.16 7.67
N GLY A 2 -4.33 -7.08 6.92
CA GLY A 2 -3.90 -8.17 6.06
C GLY A 2 -2.81 -9.06 6.61
N GLY A 3 -2.27 -8.83 7.80
CA GLY A 3 -1.19 -9.64 8.34
C GLY A 3 -0.95 -9.42 9.81
N GLY A 4 -0.16 -10.27 10.41
CA GLY A 4 0.19 -10.18 11.82
C GLY A 4 0.35 -11.54 12.47
N LYS A 5 0.20 -11.55 13.77
CA LYS A 5 0.14 -12.76 14.60
C LYS A 5 -1.30 -13.08 14.92
N THR A 6 -1.63 -14.37 15.03
CA THR A 6 -2.98 -14.80 15.41
C THR A 6 -3.33 -14.46 16.86
N ASN A 7 -2.33 -14.37 17.73
CA ASN A 7 -2.47 -13.93 19.13
C ASN A 7 -1.12 -13.41 19.66
N ALA A 8 -1.12 -12.87 20.88
CA ALA A 8 0.09 -12.30 21.50
C ALA A 8 1.24 -13.30 21.70
N ASN A 9 0.91 -14.58 21.86
CA ASN A 9 1.90 -15.65 22.08
C ASN A 9 2.39 -16.30 20.76
N ASP A 10 1.81 -15.91 19.62
CA ASP A 10 2.21 -16.43 18.34
C ASP A 10 3.60 -15.93 17.96
N THR A 11 4.51 -16.83 17.64
CA THR A 11 5.89 -16.49 17.26
C THR A 11 6.03 -16.23 15.77
N GLN A 12 5.05 -16.63 14.96
CA GLN A 12 5.09 -16.49 13.52
C GLN A 12 4.23 -15.33 13.02
N VAL A 13 4.80 -14.54 12.13
CA VAL A 13 4.04 -13.57 11.32
C VAL A 13 3.47 -14.29 10.11
N ARG A 14 2.19 -14.07 9.79
CA ARG A 14 1.50 -14.69 8.66
C ARG A 14 0.64 -13.67 7.92
N ALA A 15 0.47 -13.87 6.63
CA ALA A 15 -0.53 -13.15 5.86
C ALA A 15 -1.93 -13.72 6.20
N LEU A 16 -2.78 -12.91 6.80
CA LEU A 16 -4.13 -13.29 7.19
C LEU A 16 -5.10 -13.10 6.02
N ASP A 17 -6.16 -13.89 6.02
CA ASP A 17 -7.20 -13.93 4.99
C ASP A 17 -8.62 -13.91 5.57
N ASP A 18 -8.75 -13.77 6.89
CA ASP A 18 -10.00 -13.68 7.60
C ASP A 18 -10.67 -12.31 7.42
N ALA A 19 -11.98 -12.28 7.63
CA ALA A 19 -12.79 -11.08 7.50
C ALA A 19 -13.69 -10.87 8.72
N TYR A 20 -13.86 -9.61 9.08
CA TYR A 20 -14.68 -9.19 10.23
C TYR A 20 -15.58 -8.03 9.83
N ARG A 21 -16.77 -7.99 10.41
CA ARG A 21 -17.70 -6.87 10.33
C ARG A 21 -17.81 -6.20 11.69
N PHE A 22 -17.69 -4.89 11.71
CA PHE A 22 -17.99 -4.07 12.88
C PHE A 22 -19.41 -3.53 12.79
N ASP A 23 -20.16 -3.65 13.87
CA ASP A 23 -21.48 -3.03 14.02
C ASP A 23 -21.35 -1.83 14.96
N PRO A 24 -21.48 -0.60 14.45
CA PRO A 24 -21.34 0.61 15.27
C PRO A 24 -22.51 0.83 16.24
N GLN A 25 -23.67 0.20 16.02
CA GLN A 25 -24.82 0.33 16.92
C GLN A 25 -24.63 -0.48 18.18
N THR A 26 -24.10 -1.69 18.05
CA THR A 26 -23.84 -2.59 19.17
C THR A 26 -22.40 -2.50 19.69
N ASN A 27 -21.50 -1.78 18.96
CA ASN A 27 -20.06 -1.70 19.24
C ASN A 27 -19.39 -3.09 19.26
N GLN A 28 -19.81 -4.00 18.39
CA GLN A 28 -19.32 -5.38 18.36
C GLN A 28 -18.68 -5.75 17.03
N TRP A 29 -17.65 -6.59 17.09
CA TRP A 29 -17.06 -7.24 15.95
C TRP A 29 -17.64 -8.66 15.78
N GLN A 30 -17.94 -9.01 14.53
CA GLN A 30 -18.36 -10.34 14.14
C GLN A 30 -17.39 -10.88 13.09
N GLN A 31 -16.82 -12.06 13.34
CA GLN A 31 -16.10 -12.77 12.31
C GLN A 31 -17.07 -13.28 11.25
N LEU A 32 -16.75 -13.02 9.99
CA LEU A 32 -17.57 -13.48 8.86
C LEU A 32 -17.19 -14.91 8.50
N ALA A 33 -18.20 -15.71 8.09
CA ALA A 33 -18.01 -17.08 7.63
C ALA A 33 -17.47 -17.08 6.17
N THR A 34 -16.38 -16.33 5.93
CA THR A 34 -15.68 -16.26 4.66
C THR A 34 -14.19 -16.01 4.90
N ARG A 35 -13.39 -16.32 3.88
CA ARG A 35 -11.97 -15.96 3.83
C ARG A 35 -11.69 -15.32 2.48
N ALA A 36 -10.78 -14.35 2.45
CA ALA A 36 -10.27 -13.85 1.19
C ALA A 36 -9.58 -14.98 0.42
N PRO A 37 -9.69 -15.03 -0.92
CA PRO A 37 -9.03 -16.05 -1.74
C PRO A 37 -7.52 -16.09 -1.63
N ARG A 38 -6.93 -15.11 -0.94
CA ARG A 38 -5.49 -14.96 -0.70
C ARG A 38 -5.21 -14.18 0.57
N GLY A 39 -3.95 -14.17 1.02
CA GLY A 39 -3.50 -13.31 2.11
C GLY A 39 -3.54 -11.82 1.74
N LEU A 40 -3.77 -10.97 2.72
CA LEU A 40 -4.06 -9.54 2.53
C LEU A 40 -2.95 -8.61 3.04
N VAL A 41 -1.74 -9.10 3.33
CA VAL A 41 -0.61 -8.25 3.73
C VAL A 41 -0.25 -7.29 2.59
N GLY A 42 -0.23 -6.00 2.90
CA GLY A 42 0.09 -4.95 1.93
C GLY A 42 -0.99 -4.73 0.85
N THR A 43 -2.16 -5.36 1.00
CA THR A 43 -3.32 -5.11 0.14
C THR A 43 -3.91 -3.74 0.45
N VAL A 44 -4.29 -3.01 -0.58
CA VAL A 44 -5.07 -1.78 -0.45
C VAL A 44 -6.53 -2.05 -0.80
N ALA A 45 -7.44 -1.36 -0.12
CA ALA A 45 -8.87 -1.54 -0.30
C ALA A 45 -9.60 -0.22 -0.47
N THR A 46 -10.64 -0.24 -1.28
CA THR A 46 -11.57 0.85 -1.51
C THR A 46 -12.96 0.31 -1.88
N THR A 47 -13.87 1.18 -2.26
CA THR A 47 -15.17 0.82 -2.82
C THR A 47 -15.46 1.64 -4.07
N LEU A 48 -16.21 1.10 -5.02
CA LEU A 48 -16.63 1.82 -6.23
C LEU A 48 -17.96 2.56 -6.01
N ASP A 49 -18.89 1.94 -5.34
CA ASP A 49 -20.26 2.42 -5.18
C ASP A 49 -20.75 2.47 -3.71
N GLY A 50 -19.88 2.09 -2.77
CA GLY A 50 -20.23 1.97 -1.36
C GLY A 50 -20.85 0.63 -0.95
N SER A 51 -21.19 -0.24 -1.91
CA SER A 51 -21.83 -1.53 -1.62
C SER A 51 -20.84 -2.70 -1.61
N GLN A 52 -19.75 -2.63 -2.37
CA GLN A 52 -18.75 -3.69 -2.51
C GLN A 52 -17.36 -3.15 -2.21
N ALA A 53 -16.54 -3.95 -1.55
CA ALA A 53 -15.14 -3.64 -1.35
C ALA A 53 -14.29 -4.16 -2.52
N VAL A 54 -13.38 -3.33 -3.02
CA VAL A 54 -12.39 -3.68 -4.04
C VAL A 54 -11.02 -3.73 -3.39
N LEU A 55 -10.33 -4.86 -3.53
CA LEU A 55 -9.02 -5.12 -2.93
C LEU A 55 -7.98 -5.38 -4.03
N LEU A 56 -6.84 -4.72 -3.92
CA LEU A 56 -5.78 -4.72 -4.92
C LEU A 56 -4.42 -4.99 -4.29
N GLY A 57 -3.58 -5.71 -5.01
CA GLY A 57 -2.19 -5.94 -4.62
C GLY A 57 -2.00 -6.81 -3.38
N GLY A 58 -0.90 -6.58 -2.70
CA GLY A 58 -0.45 -7.34 -1.55
C GLY A 58 0.53 -8.45 -1.90
N VAL A 59 1.21 -8.95 -0.89
CA VAL A 59 2.23 -9.99 -1.03
C VAL A 59 1.61 -11.36 -1.35
N ASN A 60 2.39 -12.24 -1.97
CA ASN A 60 2.02 -13.64 -2.09
C ASN A 60 2.11 -14.33 -0.71
N LYS A 61 0.99 -14.89 -0.24
CA LYS A 61 0.90 -15.50 1.09
C LYS A 61 1.90 -16.63 1.28
N ALA A 62 2.04 -17.52 0.30
CA ALA A 62 2.90 -18.70 0.44
C ALA A 62 4.38 -18.30 0.57
N ILE A 63 4.82 -17.33 -0.24
CA ILE A 63 6.20 -16.81 -0.20
C ILE A 63 6.45 -16.03 1.10
N PHE A 64 5.51 -15.19 1.49
CA PHE A 64 5.61 -14.40 2.72
C PHE A 64 5.66 -15.30 3.96
N ASP A 65 4.70 -16.21 4.10
CA ASP A 65 4.62 -17.13 5.24
C ASP A 65 5.81 -18.08 5.27
N GLY A 66 6.26 -18.55 4.08
CA GLY A 66 7.45 -19.40 3.93
C GLY A 66 8.71 -18.75 4.48
N TYR A 67 8.96 -17.49 4.11
CA TYR A 67 10.11 -16.74 4.64
C TYR A 67 10.14 -16.70 6.17
N PHE A 68 9.02 -16.34 6.82
CA PHE A 68 8.97 -16.28 8.28
C PHE A 68 9.04 -17.67 8.94
N THR A 69 8.54 -18.70 8.28
CA THR A 69 8.67 -20.08 8.74
C THR A 69 10.11 -20.54 8.69
N ASP A 70 10.82 -20.29 7.60
CA ASP A 70 12.22 -20.67 7.43
C ASP A 70 13.12 -19.87 8.40
N LEU A 71 12.83 -18.58 8.58
CA LEU A 71 13.56 -17.73 9.53
C LEU A 71 13.37 -18.22 10.98
N ALA A 72 12.14 -18.59 11.36
CA ALA A 72 11.87 -19.16 12.69
C ALA A 72 12.55 -20.51 12.88
N SER A 73 12.58 -21.34 11.82
CA SER A 73 13.24 -22.65 11.85
C SER A 73 14.76 -22.57 11.95
N ALA A 74 15.36 -21.45 11.58
CA ALA A 74 16.79 -21.20 11.78
C ALA A 74 17.17 -21.02 13.26
N GLY A 75 16.20 -20.72 14.14
CA GLY A 75 16.40 -20.61 15.59
C GLY A 75 17.47 -19.57 15.96
N SER A 76 18.54 -19.98 16.62
CA SER A 76 19.70 -19.16 16.97
C SER A 76 20.88 -19.28 16.00
N ASP A 77 20.74 -20.05 14.93
CA ASP A 77 21.80 -20.23 13.92
C ASP A 77 21.87 -19.01 12.99
N GLU A 78 22.79 -18.12 13.26
CA GLU A 78 22.98 -16.87 12.48
C GLU A 78 23.42 -17.14 11.02
N VAL A 79 24.17 -18.21 10.76
CA VAL A 79 24.57 -18.58 9.38
C VAL A 79 23.34 -18.97 8.58
N ARG A 80 22.50 -19.81 9.15
CA ARG A 80 21.24 -20.25 8.53
C ARG A 80 20.24 -19.08 8.37
N LYS A 81 20.10 -18.20 9.38
CA LYS A 81 19.28 -17.00 9.25
C LYS A 81 19.73 -16.13 8.09
N ASN A 82 21.04 -15.84 8.01
CA ASN A 82 21.59 -15.03 6.92
C ASN A 82 21.37 -15.67 5.56
N ALA A 83 21.47 -17.00 5.45
CA ALA A 83 21.17 -17.72 4.22
C ALA A 83 19.69 -17.56 3.81
N VAL A 84 18.74 -17.69 4.75
CA VAL A 84 17.30 -17.47 4.52
C VAL A 84 17.02 -16.02 4.09
N ILE A 85 17.59 -15.05 4.81
CA ILE A 85 17.45 -13.62 4.49
C ILE A 85 17.97 -13.33 3.08
N ASN A 86 19.17 -13.79 2.77
CA ASN A 86 19.77 -13.58 1.45
C ASN A 86 18.96 -14.26 0.34
N ALA A 87 18.50 -15.49 0.53
CA ALA A 87 17.66 -16.19 -0.42
C ALA A 87 16.35 -15.46 -0.68
N TYR A 88 15.73 -14.92 0.36
CA TYR A 88 14.48 -14.17 0.23
C TYR A 88 14.65 -12.84 -0.47
N PHE A 89 15.66 -12.02 -0.10
CA PHE A 89 15.80 -10.67 -0.65
C PHE A 89 16.52 -10.62 -2.00
N ASN A 90 17.25 -11.66 -2.42
CA ASN A 90 17.93 -11.73 -3.71
C ASN A 90 17.09 -12.33 -4.84
N GLN A 91 15.79 -12.08 -4.85
CA GLN A 91 14.87 -12.48 -5.92
C GLN A 91 14.56 -11.30 -6.85
N ALA A 92 14.25 -11.58 -8.12
CA ALA A 92 13.73 -10.57 -9.02
C ALA A 92 12.28 -10.17 -8.61
N PRO A 93 11.80 -8.95 -8.95
CA PRO A 93 10.44 -8.54 -8.58
C PRO A 93 9.34 -9.51 -8.98
N ALA A 94 9.45 -10.14 -10.16
CA ALA A 94 8.48 -11.10 -10.66
C ALA A 94 8.39 -12.38 -9.80
N ASP A 95 9.49 -12.78 -9.16
CA ASP A 95 9.59 -14.03 -8.39
C ASP A 95 8.91 -13.95 -7.01
N TYR A 96 8.51 -12.74 -6.58
CA TYR A 96 7.68 -12.58 -5.38
C TYR A 96 6.20 -12.84 -5.63
N PHE A 97 5.76 -12.91 -6.89
CA PHE A 97 4.37 -13.17 -7.26
C PHE A 97 3.37 -12.33 -6.46
N TYR A 98 3.67 -11.04 -6.25
CA TYR A 98 2.73 -10.15 -5.58
C TYR A 98 1.39 -10.16 -6.31
N ASN A 99 0.31 -10.11 -5.53
CA ASN A 99 -1.04 -10.34 -6.03
C ASN A 99 -1.41 -9.36 -7.15
N ARG A 100 -1.83 -9.90 -8.28
CA ARG A 100 -2.30 -9.15 -9.44
C ARG A 100 -3.81 -9.21 -9.63
N ASP A 101 -4.48 -10.12 -8.95
CA ASP A 101 -5.94 -10.19 -9.08
C ASP A 101 -6.61 -9.01 -8.38
N VAL A 102 -7.61 -8.46 -9.02
CA VAL A 102 -8.57 -7.55 -8.42
C VAL A 102 -9.62 -8.39 -7.71
N LEU A 103 -9.69 -8.28 -6.40
CA LEU A 103 -10.72 -8.97 -5.62
C LEU A 103 -11.87 -8.00 -5.32
N ILE A 104 -13.09 -8.47 -5.52
CA ILE A 104 -14.31 -7.73 -5.17
C ILE A 104 -15.07 -8.56 -4.14
N TYR A 105 -15.31 -7.98 -2.97
CA TYR A 105 -16.11 -8.59 -1.92
C TYR A 105 -17.49 -7.95 -1.84
N ASP A 106 -18.51 -8.78 -1.94
CA ASP A 106 -19.93 -8.41 -1.79
C ASP A 106 -20.37 -8.77 -0.35
N PRO A 107 -20.50 -7.80 0.55
CA PRO A 107 -20.84 -8.07 1.95
C PRO A 107 -22.29 -8.52 2.15
N GLN A 108 -23.21 -8.20 1.21
CA GLN A 108 -24.61 -8.64 1.30
C GLN A 108 -24.74 -10.14 0.99
N LYS A 109 -23.94 -10.63 0.03
CA LYS A 109 -23.92 -12.03 -0.36
C LYS A 109 -22.87 -12.86 0.35
N ASN A 110 -21.97 -12.19 1.09
CA ASN A 110 -20.78 -12.81 1.67
C ASN A 110 -19.94 -13.57 0.65
N GLN A 111 -19.71 -12.97 -0.53
CA GLN A 111 -19.04 -13.61 -1.67
C GLN A 111 -17.91 -12.77 -2.23
N TRP A 112 -16.89 -13.49 -2.68
CA TRP A 112 -15.76 -12.93 -3.42
C TRP A 112 -15.94 -13.14 -4.92
N LYS A 113 -15.55 -12.13 -5.70
CA LYS A 113 -15.55 -12.16 -7.18
C LYS A 113 -14.23 -11.65 -7.70
N SER A 114 -13.87 -12.04 -8.91
CA SER A 114 -12.79 -11.43 -9.65
C SER A 114 -13.25 -10.17 -10.36
N GLY A 115 -12.50 -9.09 -10.24
CA GLY A 115 -12.61 -7.86 -11.03
C GLY A 115 -11.53 -7.76 -12.11
N GLY A 116 -10.92 -8.89 -12.50
CA GLY A 116 -9.85 -8.96 -13.50
C GLY A 116 -8.45 -9.04 -12.89
N LEU A 117 -7.47 -8.70 -13.70
CA LEU A 117 -6.03 -8.72 -13.33
C LEU A 117 -5.40 -7.35 -13.54
N LEU A 118 -4.46 -6.98 -12.67
CA LEU A 118 -3.55 -5.87 -12.92
C LEU A 118 -2.64 -6.24 -14.10
N PRO A 119 -2.52 -5.38 -15.14
CA PRO A 119 -1.66 -5.67 -16.31
C PRO A 119 -0.16 -5.44 -16.02
N PHE A 120 0.18 -5.10 -14.79
CA PHE A 120 1.54 -4.84 -14.29
C PHE A 120 1.87 -5.74 -13.11
N LEU A 121 3.08 -5.68 -12.61
CA LEU A 121 3.47 -6.40 -11.37
C LEU A 121 2.57 -5.98 -10.22
N GLY A 122 2.13 -6.95 -9.43
CA GLY A 122 1.44 -6.66 -8.19
C GLY A 122 2.28 -5.78 -7.28
N THR A 123 1.63 -4.94 -6.50
CA THR A 123 2.29 -4.03 -5.56
C THR A 123 1.75 -4.22 -4.15
N ALA A 124 2.60 -4.01 -3.15
CA ALA A 124 2.20 -4.01 -1.74
C ALA A 124 2.33 -2.61 -1.14
N GLY A 125 1.39 -2.23 -0.29
CA GLY A 125 1.41 -0.91 0.38
C GLY A 125 1.22 0.28 -0.57
N SER A 126 0.55 0.09 -1.70
CA SER A 126 0.15 1.20 -2.58
C SER A 126 -0.82 2.14 -1.87
N ALA A 127 -0.89 3.38 -2.32
CA ALA A 127 -1.99 4.27 -2.01
C ALA A 127 -3.10 4.12 -3.06
N ILE A 128 -4.34 4.38 -2.67
CA ILE A 128 -5.49 4.33 -3.58
C ILE A 128 -6.41 5.51 -3.35
N SER A 129 -6.85 6.14 -4.42
CA SER A 129 -7.90 7.15 -4.41
C SER A 129 -9.04 6.73 -5.32
N ARG A 130 -10.24 7.14 -4.98
CA ARG A 130 -11.42 6.91 -5.80
C ARG A 130 -12.00 8.25 -6.25
N MET A 131 -12.22 8.40 -7.53
CA MET A 131 -12.89 9.54 -8.14
C MET A 131 -14.00 9.04 -9.08
N ASP A 132 -15.24 9.19 -8.65
CA ASP A 132 -16.42 8.64 -9.37
C ASP A 132 -16.29 7.11 -9.56
N ASN A 133 -16.26 6.63 -10.81
CA ASN A 133 -16.09 5.23 -11.18
C ASN A 133 -14.64 4.86 -11.50
N ARG A 134 -13.66 5.71 -11.14
CA ARG A 134 -12.24 5.51 -11.38
C ARG A 134 -11.50 5.25 -10.08
N LEU A 135 -10.56 4.34 -10.15
CA LEU A 135 -9.59 4.09 -9.09
C LEU A 135 -8.22 4.59 -9.55
N ILE A 136 -7.52 5.30 -8.70
CA ILE A 136 -6.14 5.72 -8.94
C ILE A 136 -5.25 4.95 -7.97
N LEU A 137 -4.49 3.98 -8.50
CA LEU A 137 -3.52 3.20 -7.73
C LEU A 137 -2.16 3.85 -7.85
N ILE A 138 -1.53 4.13 -6.74
CA ILE A 138 -0.36 4.99 -6.68
C ILE A 138 0.78 4.27 -5.98
N ASN A 139 1.90 4.12 -6.69
CA ASN A 139 3.15 3.56 -6.18
C ASN A 139 2.99 2.15 -5.55
N GLY A 140 3.70 1.89 -4.47
CA GLY A 140 3.76 0.61 -3.79
C GLY A 140 5.07 -0.13 -4.01
N GLU A 141 5.25 -1.17 -3.23
CA GLU A 141 6.42 -2.02 -3.25
C GLU A 141 6.24 -3.13 -4.29
N ILE A 142 7.17 -3.29 -5.22
CA ILE A 142 7.16 -4.36 -6.25
C ILE A 142 7.93 -5.59 -5.82
N LYS A 143 8.75 -5.47 -4.82
CA LYS A 143 9.43 -6.50 -4.04
C LYS A 143 9.87 -5.88 -2.71
N PRO A 144 10.20 -6.67 -1.68
CA PRO A 144 10.68 -6.12 -0.42
C PRO A 144 11.82 -5.12 -0.63
N GLY A 145 11.62 -3.89 -0.15
CA GLY A 145 12.62 -2.82 -0.21
C GLY A 145 12.71 -2.04 -1.52
N LEU A 146 12.01 -2.42 -2.58
CA LEU A 146 12.01 -1.71 -3.86
C LEU A 146 10.58 -1.25 -4.22
N ARG A 147 10.38 0.05 -4.38
CA ARG A 147 9.08 0.66 -4.69
C ARG A 147 9.05 1.16 -6.13
N THR A 148 7.85 1.36 -6.66
CA THR A 148 7.63 1.95 -7.97
C THR A 148 7.01 3.34 -7.86
N ALA A 149 7.41 4.25 -8.76
CA ALA A 149 6.80 5.57 -8.89
C ALA A 149 5.51 5.53 -9.75
N ALA A 150 5.22 4.39 -10.35
CA ALA A 150 4.11 4.24 -11.28
C ALA A 150 2.75 4.58 -10.65
N VAL A 151 1.91 5.19 -11.47
CA VAL A 151 0.51 5.50 -11.15
C VAL A 151 -0.38 4.90 -12.23
N TRP A 152 -1.46 4.27 -11.81
CA TRP A 152 -2.40 3.60 -12.71
C TRP A 152 -3.81 4.04 -12.43
N GLN A 153 -4.57 4.26 -13.49
CA GLN A 153 -6.02 4.51 -13.41
C GLN A 153 -6.77 3.26 -13.84
N GLY A 154 -7.63 2.75 -12.97
CA GLY A 154 -8.58 1.69 -13.26
C GLY A 154 -9.98 2.26 -13.49
N LEU A 155 -10.62 1.89 -14.58
CA LEU A 155 -12.00 2.23 -14.89
C LEU A 155 -12.85 0.96 -14.94
N MET A 156 -13.96 0.94 -14.21
CA MET A 156 -14.87 -0.20 -14.25
C MET A 156 -15.59 -0.27 -15.59
N GLN A 157 -15.38 -1.38 -16.31
CA GLN A 157 -16.06 -1.74 -17.55
C GLN A 157 -16.81 -3.06 -17.34
N GLY A 158 -18.13 -2.98 -17.19
CA GLY A 158 -18.91 -4.12 -16.75
C GLY A 158 -18.47 -4.63 -15.37
N ASN A 159 -17.88 -5.83 -15.31
CA ASN A 159 -17.42 -6.46 -14.07
C ASN A 159 -15.89 -6.48 -13.93
N VAL A 160 -15.15 -5.82 -14.80
CA VAL A 160 -13.68 -5.85 -14.85
C VAL A 160 -13.14 -4.43 -14.78
N LEU A 161 -12.06 -4.23 -14.07
CA LEU A 161 -11.29 -2.98 -14.09
C LEU A 161 -10.30 -3.00 -15.26
N GLU A 162 -10.47 -2.06 -16.17
CA GLU A 162 -9.50 -1.76 -17.22
C GLU A 162 -8.52 -0.71 -16.74
N TRP A 163 -7.22 -0.96 -16.95
CA TRP A 163 -6.14 -0.16 -16.40
C TRP A 163 -5.40 0.61 -17.47
N GLN A 164 -5.11 1.87 -17.18
CA GLN A 164 -4.30 2.76 -18.03
C GLN A 164 -3.20 3.42 -17.19
N PRO A 165 -1.96 3.53 -17.71
CA PRO A 165 -0.91 4.26 -17.03
C PRO A 165 -1.25 5.74 -16.94
N GLN A 166 -0.83 6.35 -15.86
CA GLN A 166 -0.89 7.79 -15.61
C GLN A 166 0.54 8.32 -15.45
N PRO A 167 0.76 9.64 -15.46
CA PRO A 167 2.07 10.19 -15.14
C PRO A 167 2.58 9.68 -13.80
N ASP A 168 3.83 9.20 -13.79
CA ASP A 168 4.49 8.74 -12.56
C ASP A 168 4.54 9.86 -11.52
N LEU A 169 4.49 9.48 -10.23
CA LEU A 169 4.68 10.42 -9.15
C LEU A 169 6.09 11.04 -9.25
N ILE A 170 6.18 12.34 -9.04
CA ILE A 170 7.45 13.09 -9.12
C ILE A 170 8.28 12.94 -7.83
N GLY A 171 9.57 13.21 -7.92
CA GLY A 171 10.47 13.23 -6.76
C GLY A 171 10.14 14.33 -5.75
N ALA A 172 10.72 14.20 -4.56
CA ALA A 172 10.53 15.15 -3.45
C ALA A 172 11.13 16.53 -3.70
N GLU A 173 12.06 16.63 -4.63
CA GLU A 173 12.71 17.86 -5.06
C GLU A 173 12.60 17.99 -6.57
N THR A 174 12.57 19.22 -7.07
CA THR A 174 12.49 19.51 -8.50
C THR A 174 13.64 18.83 -9.24
N GLY A 175 13.31 17.99 -10.21
CA GLY A 175 14.28 17.25 -11.01
C GLY A 175 14.85 15.98 -10.37
N SER A 176 14.48 15.67 -9.12
CA SER A 176 14.84 14.39 -8.52
C SER A 176 13.94 13.26 -9.02
N ALA A 177 14.50 12.05 -9.17
CA ALA A 177 13.72 10.87 -9.48
C ALA A 177 12.90 10.43 -8.25
N GLN A 178 11.65 10.02 -8.49
CA GLN A 178 10.85 9.34 -7.46
C GLN A 178 11.23 7.86 -7.42
N GLU A 179 11.65 7.37 -6.26
CA GLU A 179 11.95 5.95 -6.06
C GLU A 179 10.73 5.13 -5.66
N GLY A 180 9.55 5.77 -5.62
CA GLY A 180 8.30 5.18 -5.18
C GLY A 180 8.10 5.27 -3.67
N LEU A 181 6.86 5.10 -3.24
CA LEU A 181 6.43 5.17 -1.85
C LEU A 181 5.61 3.92 -1.51
N ALA A 182 5.80 3.38 -0.31
CA ALA A 182 4.88 2.42 0.29
C ALA A 182 4.24 3.04 1.53
N GLY A 183 2.98 2.68 1.81
CA GLY A 183 2.24 3.21 2.95
C GLY A 183 1.94 4.70 2.87
N ALA A 184 1.94 5.30 1.67
CA ALA A 184 1.50 6.67 1.48
C ALA A 184 -0.02 6.80 1.70
N PHE A 185 -0.44 7.97 2.15
CA PHE A 185 -1.86 8.34 2.24
C PHE A 185 -2.33 8.93 0.92
N SER A 186 -3.60 8.72 0.59
CA SER A 186 -4.19 9.38 -0.57
C SER A 186 -5.69 9.58 -0.45
N GLY A 187 -6.21 10.51 -1.24
CA GLY A 187 -7.64 10.77 -1.38
C GLY A 187 -7.90 11.91 -2.34
N ILE A 188 -9.15 12.33 -2.40
CA ILE A 188 -9.61 13.38 -3.32
C ILE A 188 -10.09 14.60 -2.53
N SER A 189 -9.65 15.77 -2.94
CA SER A 189 -10.19 17.04 -2.47
C SER A 189 -10.49 17.96 -3.66
N HIS A 190 -11.74 18.41 -3.79
CA HIS A 190 -12.19 19.27 -4.89
C HIS A 190 -11.74 18.75 -6.27
N LYS A 191 -11.96 17.43 -6.55
CA LYS A 191 -11.57 16.71 -7.77
C LYS A 191 -10.05 16.61 -8.00
N THR A 192 -9.23 16.97 -7.04
CA THR A 192 -7.78 16.85 -7.10
C THR A 192 -7.33 15.65 -6.28
N VAL A 193 -6.53 14.76 -6.88
CA VAL A 193 -5.89 13.65 -6.17
C VAL A 193 -4.78 14.21 -5.30
N LEU A 194 -4.79 13.88 -4.03
CA LEU A 194 -3.72 14.18 -3.08
C LEU A 194 -3.01 12.89 -2.68
N VAL A 195 -1.68 12.95 -2.60
CA VAL A 195 -0.83 11.88 -2.05
C VAL A 195 0.08 12.50 -1.00
N ALA A 196 0.23 11.86 0.15
CA ALA A 196 1.01 12.41 1.25
C ALA A 196 1.85 11.34 1.96
N GLY A 197 3.06 11.70 2.34
CA GLY A 197 3.93 10.84 3.13
C GLY A 197 4.35 9.55 2.44
N GLY A 198 4.35 8.45 3.18
CA GLY A 198 4.87 7.15 2.74
C GLY A 198 6.35 6.99 3.05
N ALA A 199 6.91 5.83 2.73
CA ALA A 199 8.31 5.53 3.00
C ALA A 199 8.96 4.73 1.86
N ASN A 200 10.29 4.88 1.74
CA ASN A 200 11.11 4.10 0.82
C ASN A 200 12.52 3.87 1.38
N PHE A 201 13.40 3.34 0.54
CA PHE A 201 14.84 3.22 0.81
C PHE A 201 15.59 3.98 -0.28
N PRO A 202 15.95 5.26 -0.06
CA PRO A 202 16.65 6.05 -1.07
C PRO A 202 17.95 5.38 -1.51
N GLY A 203 18.12 5.23 -2.82
CA GLY A 203 19.23 4.50 -3.41
C GLY A 203 18.94 3.05 -3.78
N ALA A 204 17.77 2.50 -3.43
CA ALA A 204 17.41 1.13 -3.76
C ALA A 204 17.38 0.89 -5.27
N TRP A 205 16.82 1.79 -6.06
CA TRP A 205 16.86 1.71 -7.51
C TRP A 205 18.28 1.78 -8.10
N LYS A 206 19.14 2.58 -7.48
CA LYS A 206 20.54 2.66 -7.89
C LYS A 206 21.26 1.31 -7.68
N GLN A 207 21.02 0.64 -6.54
CA GLN A 207 21.57 -0.69 -6.29
C GLN A 207 20.98 -1.72 -7.24
N PHE A 208 19.66 -1.75 -7.39
CA PHE A 208 18.96 -2.67 -8.27
C PHE A 208 19.43 -2.57 -9.73
N ASN A 209 19.56 -1.35 -10.25
CA ASN A 209 20.03 -1.10 -11.62
C ASN A 209 21.51 -1.49 -11.85
N ARG A 210 22.27 -1.70 -10.76
CA ARG A 210 23.64 -2.25 -10.79
C ARG A 210 23.67 -3.78 -10.64
N GLY A 211 22.51 -4.44 -10.61
CA GLY A 211 22.39 -5.90 -10.48
C GLY A 211 22.33 -6.42 -9.06
N HIS A 212 22.24 -5.53 -8.06
CA HIS A 212 22.08 -5.95 -6.67
C HIS A 212 20.60 -6.22 -6.37
N LEU A 213 20.20 -7.49 -6.46
CA LEU A 213 18.79 -7.87 -6.24
C LEU A 213 18.32 -7.60 -4.80
N TYR A 214 19.17 -7.71 -3.79
CA TYR A 214 18.87 -7.23 -2.43
C TYR A 214 18.97 -5.68 -2.40
N ALA A 215 18.06 -5.04 -3.12
CA ALA A 215 18.13 -3.63 -3.51
C ALA A 215 18.24 -2.64 -2.34
N HIS A 216 17.75 -2.98 -1.16
CA HIS A 216 17.81 -2.10 0.02
C HIS A 216 18.85 -2.54 1.06
N GLN A 217 19.73 -3.50 0.73
CA GLN A 217 20.76 -3.96 1.67
C GLN A 217 21.67 -2.80 2.09
N GLY A 218 21.78 -2.58 3.41
CA GLY A 218 22.61 -1.50 3.97
C GLY A 218 22.04 -0.08 3.81
N LEU A 219 20.82 0.06 3.25
CA LEU A 219 20.12 1.35 3.17
C LEU A 219 19.15 1.52 4.35
N GLU A 220 18.99 2.77 4.78
CA GLU A 220 18.03 3.13 5.82
C GLU A 220 16.67 3.47 5.21
N LYS A 221 15.60 2.98 5.86
CA LYS A 221 14.22 3.34 5.52
C LYS A 221 13.97 4.80 5.88
N GLN A 222 13.44 5.56 4.94
CA GLN A 222 13.07 6.96 5.14
C GLN A 222 11.57 7.14 5.01
N TRP A 223 10.98 7.87 5.96
CA TRP A 223 9.60 8.36 5.90
C TRP A 223 9.57 9.77 5.31
N HIS A 224 8.59 10.05 4.50
CA HIS A 224 8.45 11.31 3.80
C HIS A 224 7.33 12.17 4.38
N GLN A 225 7.43 13.48 4.16
CA GLN A 225 6.40 14.44 4.57
C GLN A 225 5.78 15.19 3.40
N GLN A 226 6.27 14.98 2.17
CA GLN A 226 5.75 15.68 0.99
C GLN A 226 4.28 15.34 0.77
N VAL A 227 3.52 16.39 0.37
CA VAL A 227 2.17 16.26 -0.14
C VAL A 227 2.21 16.64 -1.62
N TYR A 228 1.68 15.76 -2.45
CA TYR A 228 1.58 15.94 -3.89
C TYR A 228 0.13 16.13 -4.30
N ALA A 229 -0.10 16.95 -5.31
CA ALA A 229 -1.41 17.16 -5.94
C ALA A 229 -1.34 16.88 -7.43
N LEU A 230 -2.32 16.16 -7.97
CA LEU A 230 -2.47 15.92 -9.40
C LEU A 230 -3.37 17.02 -9.98
N VAL A 231 -2.77 17.97 -10.66
CA VAL A 231 -3.47 19.13 -11.24
C VAL A 231 -3.21 19.15 -12.76
N ASP A 232 -4.26 19.24 -13.56
CA ASP A 232 -4.16 19.24 -15.03
C ASP A 232 -3.32 18.06 -15.57
N ASN A 233 -3.54 16.87 -15.00
CA ASN A 233 -2.80 15.64 -15.31
C ASN A 233 -1.27 15.73 -15.07
N GLN A 234 -0.84 16.60 -14.18
CA GLN A 234 0.57 16.76 -13.78
C GLN A 234 0.68 16.75 -12.26
N TRP A 235 1.64 15.99 -11.74
CA TRP A 235 1.96 16.03 -10.33
C TRP A 235 2.71 17.30 -9.96
N ARG A 236 2.32 17.89 -8.83
CA ARG A 236 3.00 19.04 -8.22
C ARG A 236 3.25 18.76 -6.75
N ILE A 237 4.35 19.26 -6.23
CA ILE A 237 4.56 19.33 -4.78
C ILE A 237 3.62 20.42 -4.25
N ALA A 238 2.65 20.02 -3.45
CA ALA A 238 1.63 20.90 -2.90
C ALA A 238 2.04 21.49 -1.54
N GLY A 239 2.87 20.77 -0.78
CA GLY A 239 3.31 21.16 0.55
C GLY A 239 3.94 20.02 1.31
N LYS A 240 3.92 20.10 2.64
CA LYS A 240 4.52 19.10 3.54
C LYS A 240 3.61 18.87 4.73
N LEU A 241 3.48 17.61 5.15
CA LEU A 241 2.91 17.24 6.45
C LEU A 241 3.72 17.85 7.59
N PRO A 242 3.14 18.04 8.78
CA PRO A 242 3.86 18.53 9.97
C PRO A 242 5.09 17.67 10.34
N GLN A 243 5.03 16.38 10.03
CA GLN A 243 6.11 15.41 10.24
C GLN A 243 6.10 14.33 9.17
N PRO A 244 7.22 13.61 8.92
CA PRO A 244 7.22 12.42 8.08
C PRO A 244 6.23 11.39 8.61
N LEU A 245 5.41 10.80 7.71
CA LEU A 245 4.34 9.90 8.12
C LEU A 245 4.06 8.86 7.03
N GLY A 246 3.78 7.62 7.44
CA GLY A 246 3.38 6.54 6.55
C GLY A 246 2.62 5.43 7.27
N TYR A 247 2.06 4.48 6.52
CA TYR A 247 1.43 3.25 7.03
C TYR A 247 0.23 3.47 7.98
N GLY A 248 -0.42 4.63 7.89
CA GLY A 248 -1.68 4.89 8.56
C GLY A 248 -2.88 4.61 7.66
N VAL A 249 -4.00 5.23 7.98
CA VAL A 249 -5.26 5.09 7.25
C VAL A 249 -5.66 6.41 6.63
N SER A 250 -6.14 6.38 5.37
CA SER A 250 -6.79 7.51 4.72
C SER A 250 -8.30 7.33 4.74
N ILE A 251 -9.02 8.36 5.14
CA ILE A 251 -10.47 8.41 5.03
C ILE A 251 -10.85 9.54 4.09
N GLN A 252 -11.63 9.19 3.05
CA GLN A 252 -12.19 10.16 2.14
C GLN A 252 -13.40 10.84 2.78
N GLY A 253 -13.30 12.15 3.04
CA GLY A 253 -14.43 12.99 3.43
C GLY A 253 -14.97 13.81 2.24
N PRO A 254 -16.05 14.56 2.44
CA PRO A 254 -16.47 15.58 1.47
C PRO A 254 -15.33 16.59 1.28
N ASP A 255 -14.81 16.71 0.08
CA ASP A 255 -13.77 17.66 -0.32
C ASP A 255 -12.51 17.71 0.56
N LYS A 256 -12.22 16.61 1.29
CA LYS A 256 -11.05 16.50 2.17
C LYS A 256 -10.60 15.06 2.34
N VAL A 257 -9.34 14.91 2.76
CA VAL A 257 -8.74 13.61 3.12
C VAL A 257 -8.32 13.67 4.58
N ILE A 258 -8.71 12.69 5.37
CA ILE A 258 -8.33 12.58 6.78
C ILE A 258 -7.29 11.47 6.88
N LEU A 259 -6.12 11.80 7.39
CA LEU A 259 -5.03 10.86 7.67
C LEU A 259 -5.08 10.52 9.16
N ILE A 260 -5.05 9.22 9.47
CA ILE A 260 -5.17 8.74 10.86
C ILE A 260 -4.01 7.83 11.19
N GLY A 261 -3.28 8.17 12.24
CA GLY A 261 -2.21 7.35 12.78
C GLY A 261 -1.08 7.06 11.80
N GLY A 262 -0.43 5.93 11.95
CA GLY A 262 0.69 5.50 11.14
C GLY A 262 2.00 5.48 11.90
N GLU A 263 3.10 5.52 11.15
CA GLU A 263 4.48 5.54 11.65
C GLU A 263 5.18 6.83 11.23
N THR A 264 5.96 7.38 12.15
CA THR A 264 6.91 8.48 11.88
C THR A 264 8.33 7.92 11.70
N THR A 265 9.31 8.79 11.57
CA THR A 265 10.74 8.43 11.49
C THR A 265 11.12 7.40 12.55
N GLY A 266 11.86 6.37 12.13
CA GLY A 266 12.28 5.27 13.00
C GLY A 266 11.18 4.22 13.28
N GLY A 267 10.02 4.29 12.62
CA GLY A 267 8.92 3.34 12.82
C GLY A 267 8.13 3.59 14.10
N THR A 268 8.20 4.80 14.65
CA THR A 268 7.45 5.16 15.86
C THR A 268 5.98 5.38 15.51
N ALA A 269 5.09 4.63 16.16
CA ALA A 269 3.65 4.77 15.98
C ALA A 269 3.14 6.13 16.49
N THR A 270 2.14 6.68 15.82
CA THR A 270 1.48 7.93 16.22
C THR A 270 -0.04 7.78 16.17
N SER A 271 -0.73 8.52 17.03
CA SER A 271 -2.19 8.65 17.03
C SER A 271 -2.67 9.95 16.38
N ALA A 272 -1.78 10.69 15.74
CA ALA A 272 -2.11 11.96 15.10
C ALA A 272 -3.22 11.80 14.05
N VAL A 273 -4.08 12.81 13.97
CA VAL A 273 -5.09 12.94 12.92
C VAL A 273 -4.80 14.25 12.19
N THR A 274 -4.68 14.19 10.87
CA THR A 274 -4.37 15.34 10.03
C THR A 274 -5.38 15.40 8.90
N GLN A 275 -5.95 16.56 8.67
CA GLN A 275 -6.86 16.80 7.56
C GLN A 275 -6.13 17.55 6.44
N LEU A 276 -6.32 17.08 5.20
CA LEU A 276 -5.83 17.74 4.00
C LEU A 276 -7.00 18.22 3.15
N SER A 277 -6.94 19.41 2.63
CA SER A 277 -7.86 19.90 1.61
C SER A 277 -7.13 20.74 0.54
N TRP A 278 -7.66 20.70 -0.68
CA TRP A 278 -7.13 21.43 -1.83
C TRP A 278 -8.15 22.48 -2.26
N GLN A 279 -7.89 23.76 -2.02
CA GLN A 279 -8.81 24.84 -2.33
C GLN A 279 -8.09 25.99 -3.00
N GLY A 280 -8.66 26.55 -4.06
CA GLY A 280 -8.08 27.68 -4.78
C GLY A 280 -6.66 27.43 -5.30
N GLY A 281 -6.32 26.17 -5.63
CA GLY A 281 -4.98 25.79 -6.09
C GLY A 281 -3.93 25.70 -4.97
N LYS A 282 -4.35 25.62 -3.70
CA LYS A 282 -3.47 25.54 -2.53
C LYS A 282 -3.85 24.39 -1.60
N LEU A 283 -2.85 23.83 -0.95
CA LEU A 283 -3.02 22.84 0.11
C LEU A 283 -3.31 23.53 1.45
N HIS A 284 -4.32 23.06 2.14
CA HIS A 284 -4.62 23.40 3.53
C HIS A 284 -4.46 22.15 4.38
N ILE A 285 -3.81 22.29 5.55
CA ILE A 285 -3.53 21.22 6.51
C ILE A 285 -4.03 21.66 7.88
N GLU A 286 -4.82 20.79 8.51
CA GLU A 286 -5.40 20.99 9.86
C GLU A 286 -5.14 19.76 10.76
#